data_6ea138c274311067984447938712877a
#
_entry.id   6ea138c274311067984447938712877a
#
_cell.length_a   1.000
_cell.length_b   1.000
_cell.length_c   1.000
_cell.angle_alpha   90.00
_cell.angle_beta   90.00
_cell.angle_gamma   90.00
#
_symmetry.space_group_name_H-M   'P 1'
#
loop_
_entity.id
_entity.type
_entity.pdbx_description
1 polymer ?
#
loop_
_entity_poly.entity_id
_entity_poly.type
_entity_poly.pdbx_seq_one_letter_code
_entity_poly.pdbx_strand_id
1 'polypeptide(L)'
;MSRSLPSRANLEHLRNEAKQRLKTMQAQDPGARLADAQLAIAREYGFASWRRLKAAVDEQDRERVFAAAHAGNVDAIRHALEGGFSPGATDPSGRTIHQIAKTLGHTDLELFMRQHQERDERDDDVKRAVRAIQEAAAEGRTDELDRLLDAHPDLVDAPGVNWQQQTALHKAAWRNRLECVRVLLERGADVGIRDFGDNAYPLHFAAAEADLAIVRMLVEAGSDVVGEGDDHQLEVLGWATCLGHVREDVAEYLLRAGARLNIWSAIALGRTDDVRAFVRSAPSILAARMSRNEHGRTPLHHAAAMNRPAIVRLLLELGAEVHATDAVGRTALTVAAAEKADPSVLALLQDAGATLDLLAAVTLGRYDLAERLLGEEPARIGPDGRDTVALHLLVAQRNTEGVRWLIERGVDVNAKRVLWDCNSTALHITAELPGGAIELTRMMLDAGADPNIRDDKYEGTALGWAEFCGQPQIAELLRQRGATT
;
A
#
# COMPACT_ATOMS: atom_id res chain seq x y z
N MET A 1 -22.17 38.64 -6.69
CA MET A 1 -23.35 38.27 -5.88
C MET A 1 -23.12 36.91 -5.34
N SER A 2 -23.13 36.69 -4.02
CA SER A 2 -23.01 35.36 -3.43
C SER A 2 -24.27 34.55 -3.71
N ARG A 3 -24.10 33.30 -4.15
CA ARG A 3 -25.20 32.32 -4.28
C ARG A 3 -25.67 31.94 -2.86
N SER A 4 -26.98 31.83 -2.65
CA SER A 4 -27.49 31.21 -1.41
C SER A 4 -27.35 29.69 -1.51
N LEU A 5 -27.02 29.04 -0.39
CA LEU A 5 -27.00 27.59 -0.32
C LEU A 5 -28.41 27.05 -0.60
N PRO A 6 -28.61 26.10 -1.53
CA PRO A 6 -29.91 25.51 -1.79
C PRO A 6 -30.48 24.86 -0.51
N SER A 7 -31.82 24.88 -0.35
CA SER A 7 -32.49 24.23 0.78
C SER A 7 -32.29 22.69 0.81
N ARG A 8 -31.78 22.10 -0.25
CA ARG A 8 -31.36 20.70 -0.37
C ARG A 8 -29.95 20.65 -0.93
N ALA A 9 -29.01 21.33 -0.27
CA ALA A 9 -27.62 21.23 -0.65
C ALA A 9 -27.14 19.78 -0.49
N ASN A 10 -26.43 19.27 -1.52
CA ASN A 10 -25.87 17.93 -1.50
C ASN A 10 -24.37 18.04 -1.68
N LEU A 11 -23.61 17.47 -0.75
CA LEU A 11 -22.17 17.55 -0.73
C LEU A 11 -21.54 16.87 -1.98
N GLU A 12 -22.15 15.79 -2.47
CA GLU A 12 -21.71 15.12 -3.70
C GLU A 12 -21.90 16.02 -4.93
N HIS A 13 -23.04 16.71 -5.01
CA HIS A 13 -23.27 17.71 -6.06
C HIS A 13 -22.21 18.81 -6.04
N LEU A 14 -21.91 19.37 -4.86
CA LEU A 14 -20.88 20.39 -4.68
C LEU A 14 -19.47 19.87 -5.03
N ARG A 15 -19.16 18.61 -4.70
CA ARG A 15 -17.91 17.96 -5.12
C ARG A 15 -17.81 17.82 -6.64
N ASN A 16 -18.90 17.44 -7.29
CA ASN A 16 -18.96 17.35 -8.74
C ASN A 16 -18.85 18.73 -9.42
N GLU A 17 -19.49 19.74 -8.86
CA GLU A 17 -19.36 21.13 -9.31
C GLU A 17 -17.89 21.60 -9.19
N ALA A 18 -17.20 21.29 -8.08
CA ALA A 18 -15.79 21.60 -7.89
C ALA A 18 -14.89 20.88 -8.91
N LYS A 19 -15.16 19.61 -9.22
CA LYS A 19 -14.44 18.87 -10.27
C LYS A 19 -14.64 19.49 -11.67
N GLN A 20 -15.85 19.93 -12.00
CA GLN A 20 -16.11 20.62 -13.27
C GLN A 20 -15.42 21.99 -13.32
N ARG A 21 -15.45 22.72 -12.21
CA ARG A 21 -14.75 24.00 -12.08
C ARG A 21 -13.24 23.82 -12.26
N LEU A 22 -12.66 22.79 -11.67
CA LEU A 22 -11.24 22.46 -11.83
C LEU A 22 -10.87 22.30 -13.31
N LYS A 23 -11.65 21.55 -14.10
CA LYS A 23 -11.41 21.38 -15.55
C LYS A 23 -11.38 22.73 -16.27
N THR A 24 -12.29 23.65 -15.91
CA THR A 24 -12.33 24.99 -16.50
C THR A 24 -11.13 25.84 -16.08
N MET A 25 -10.71 25.75 -14.82
CA MET A 25 -9.53 26.46 -14.31
C MET A 25 -8.24 25.95 -14.93
N GLN A 26 -8.10 24.64 -15.09
CA GLN A 26 -6.91 24.01 -15.72
C GLN A 26 -6.76 24.35 -17.21
N ALA A 27 -7.84 24.71 -17.89
CA ALA A 27 -7.78 25.21 -19.26
C ALA A 27 -7.12 26.60 -19.36
N GLN A 28 -7.11 27.38 -18.27
CA GLN A 28 -6.52 28.73 -18.17
C GLN A 28 -5.21 28.72 -17.38
N ASP A 29 -5.09 27.87 -16.37
CA ASP A 29 -3.93 27.67 -15.51
C ASP A 29 -3.73 26.16 -15.26
N PRO A 30 -2.81 25.50 -15.99
CA PRO A 30 -2.53 24.06 -15.82
C PRO A 30 -2.10 23.65 -14.40
N GLY A 31 -1.65 24.62 -13.57
CA GLY A 31 -1.25 24.40 -12.17
C GLY A 31 -2.41 24.40 -11.17
N ALA A 32 -3.64 24.72 -11.60
CA ALA A 32 -4.80 24.78 -10.73
C ALA A 32 -5.11 23.42 -10.09
N ARG A 33 -5.38 23.42 -8.78
CA ARG A 33 -5.65 22.22 -7.97
C ARG A 33 -7.11 22.15 -7.56
N LEU A 34 -7.55 20.97 -7.15
CA LEU A 34 -8.93 20.75 -6.67
C LEU A 34 -9.27 21.67 -5.48
N ALA A 35 -8.31 21.94 -4.60
CA ALA A 35 -8.48 22.86 -3.48
C ALA A 35 -8.83 24.30 -3.93
N ASP A 36 -8.26 24.74 -5.06
CA ASP A 36 -8.54 26.08 -5.61
C ASP A 36 -9.98 26.14 -6.15
N ALA A 37 -10.43 25.09 -6.83
CA ALA A 37 -11.79 24.97 -7.32
C ALA A 37 -12.80 24.87 -6.16
N GLN A 38 -12.49 24.10 -5.13
CA GLN A 38 -13.30 23.98 -3.91
C GLN A 38 -13.40 25.32 -3.18
N LEU A 39 -12.31 26.06 -3.05
CA LEU A 39 -12.30 27.39 -2.46
C LEU A 39 -13.15 28.39 -3.28
N ALA A 40 -13.04 28.32 -4.61
CA ALA A 40 -13.86 29.15 -5.50
C ALA A 40 -15.36 28.89 -5.31
N ILE A 41 -15.77 27.62 -5.29
CA ILE A 41 -17.17 27.22 -5.01
C ILE A 41 -17.61 27.69 -3.62
N ALA A 42 -16.78 27.47 -2.59
CA ALA A 42 -17.12 27.92 -1.24
C ALA A 42 -17.37 29.43 -1.18
N ARG A 43 -16.54 30.24 -1.84
CA ARG A 43 -16.69 31.69 -1.92
C ARG A 43 -17.94 32.13 -2.71
N GLU A 44 -18.31 31.41 -3.76
CA GLU A 44 -19.55 31.65 -4.50
C GLU A 44 -20.80 31.49 -3.61
N TYR A 45 -20.76 30.53 -2.68
CA TYR A 45 -21.82 30.34 -1.68
C TYR A 45 -21.63 31.20 -0.41
N GLY A 46 -20.66 32.12 -0.39
CA GLY A 46 -20.46 33.06 0.72
C GLY A 46 -19.65 32.48 1.89
N PHE A 47 -18.98 31.35 1.72
CA PHE A 47 -18.17 30.74 2.76
C PHE A 47 -16.68 31.02 2.57
N ALA A 48 -15.96 31.24 3.68
CA ALA A 48 -14.53 31.55 3.65
C ALA A 48 -13.66 30.35 3.26
N SER A 49 -14.16 29.12 3.36
CA SER A 49 -13.44 27.89 3.00
C SER A 49 -14.41 26.76 2.67
N TRP A 50 -13.91 25.76 1.91
CA TRP A 50 -14.62 24.51 1.63
C TRP A 50 -15.08 23.80 2.90
N ARG A 51 -14.24 23.77 3.95
CA ARG A 51 -14.58 23.18 5.25
C ARG A 51 -15.80 23.82 5.88
N ARG A 52 -15.92 25.16 5.81
CA ARG A 52 -17.10 25.89 6.34
C ARG A 52 -18.35 25.63 5.52
N LEU A 53 -18.21 25.58 4.18
CA LEU A 53 -19.32 25.20 3.31
C LEU A 53 -19.80 23.78 3.61
N LYS A 54 -18.87 22.82 3.75
CA LYS A 54 -19.19 21.44 4.12
C LYS A 54 -19.94 21.38 5.46
N ALA A 55 -19.42 22.02 6.50
CA ALA A 55 -20.06 22.03 7.81
C ALA A 55 -21.49 22.61 7.78
N ALA A 56 -21.74 23.63 6.95
CA ALA A 56 -23.09 24.19 6.79
C ALA A 56 -24.05 23.24 6.06
N VAL A 57 -23.55 22.46 5.09
CA VAL A 57 -24.34 21.40 4.42
C VAL A 57 -24.64 20.26 5.39
N ASP A 58 -23.66 19.79 6.14
CA ASP A 58 -23.82 18.71 7.13
C ASP A 58 -24.84 19.12 8.22
N GLU A 59 -24.82 20.38 8.68
CA GLU A 59 -25.78 20.90 9.67
C GLU A 59 -27.20 20.99 9.08
N GLN A 60 -27.33 21.47 7.85
CA GLN A 60 -28.63 21.54 7.17
C GLN A 60 -29.21 20.14 6.93
N ASP A 61 -28.39 19.15 6.60
CA ASP A 61 -28.82 17.75 6.49
C ASP A 61 -29.25 17.19 7.84
N ARG A 62 -28.52 17.51 8.90
CA ARG A 62 -28.87 17.11 10.28
C ARG A 62 -30.22 17.70 10.71
N GLU A 63 -30.44 18.99 10.53
CA GLU A 63 -31.72 19.64 10.82
C GLU A 63 -32.88 18.98 10.07
N ARG A 64 -32.68 18.68 8.77
CA ARG A 64 -33.68 18.02 7.93
C ARG A 64 -34.03 16.61 8.41
N VAL A 65 -33.01 15.82 8.79
CA VAL A 65 -33.19 14.45 9.27
C VAL A 65 -33.94 14.47 10.61
N PHE A 66 -33.60 15.35 11.54
CA PHE A 66 -34.31 15.45 12.81
C PHE A 66 -35.73 16.01 12.66
N ALA A 67 -35.96 16.94 11.73
CA ALA A 67 -37.31 17.36 11.38
C ALA A 67 -38.17 16.20 10.84
N ALA A 68 -37.58 15.34 9.99
CA ALA A 68 -38.24 14.12 9.51
C ALA A 68 -38.51 13.12 10.64
N ALA A 69 -37.59 12.97 11.59
CA ALA A 69 -37.77 12.13 12.77
C ALA A 69 -38.93 12.62 13.66
N HIS A 70 -39.01 13.94 13.90
CA HIS A 70 -40.12 14.56 14.62
C HIS A 70 -41.46 14.41 13.91
N ALA A 71 -41.48 14.33 12.58
CA ALA A 71 -42.67 14.09 11.76
C ALA A 71 -43.03 12.60 11.61
N GLY A 72 -42.21 11.67 12.12
CA GLY A 72 -42.41 10.24 11.97
C GLY A 72 -42.22 9.74 10.52
N ASN A 73 -41.48 10.46 9.68
CA ASN A 73 -41.32 10.16 8.25
C ASN A 73 -40.25 9.07 8.04
N VAL A 74 -40.70 7.79 8.00
CA VAL A 74 -39.83 6.62 7.83
C VAL A 74 -39.03 6.64 6.54
N ASP A 75 -39.64 7.05 5.41
CA ASP A 75 -38.95 7.05 4.11
C ASP A 75 -37.82 8.08 4.04
N ALA A 76 -38.04 9.27 4.62
CA ALA A 76 -36.98 10.28 4.70
C ALA A 76 -35.82 9.83 5.59
N ILE A 77 -36.11 9.14 6.69
CA ILE A 77 -35.09 8.58 7.58
C ILE A 77 -34.34 7.42 6.89
N ARG A 78 -35.05 6.51 6.22
CA ARG A 78 -34.44 5.43 5.43
C ARG A 78 -33.43 6.00 4.43
N HIS A 79 -33.86 6.96 3.63
CA HIS A 79 -33.00 7.58 2.61
C HIS A 79 -31.78 8.30 3.23
N ALA A 80 -31.95 8.91 4.40
CA ALA A 80 -30.84 9.56 5.10
C ALA A 80 -29.80 8.53 5.59
N LEU A 81 -30.24 7.40 6.17
CA LEU A 81 -29.35 6.32 6.63
C LEU A 81 -28.63 5.63 5.47
N GLU A 82 -29.33 5.36 4.35
CA GLU A 82 -28.74 4.86 3.10
C GLU A 82 -27.69 5.84 2.52
N GLY A 83 -27.89 7.15 2.73
CA GLY A 83 -26.95 8.22 2.39
C GLY A 83 -25.78 8.39 3.36
N GLY A 84 -25.67 7.53 4.40
CA GLY A 84 -24.57 7.54 5.36
C GLY A 84 -24.79 8.43 6.58
N PHE A 85 -26.03 8.90 6.85
CA PHE A 85 -26.34 9.60 8.10
C PHE A 85 -26.23 8.63 9.28
N SER A 86 -25.54 9.03 10.35
CA SER A 86 -25.32 8.17 11.51
C SER A 86 -26.64 7.95 12.30
N PRO A 87 -27.07 6.68 12.52
CA PRO A 87 -28.23 6.39 13.34
C PRO A 87 -28.08 6.81 14.82
N GLY A 88 -26.84 6.91 15.31
CA GLY A 88 -26.49 7.36 16.65
C GLY A 88 -26.36 8.89 16.79
N ALA A 89 -26.55 9.66 15.71
CA ALA A 89 -26.56 11.12 15.80
C ALA A 89 -27.70 11.60 16.71
N THR A 90 -27.46 12.71 17.43
CA THR A 90 -28.43 13.29 18.38
C THR A 90 -28.89 14.66 17.92
N ASP A 91 -30.14 15.02 18.24
CA ASP A 91 -30.68 16.38 18.10
C ASP A 91 -30.00 17.35 19.11
N PRO A 92 -30.26 18.67 19.06
CA PRO A 92 -29.72 19.62 20.04
C PRO A 92 -30.08 19.33 21.50
N SER A 93 -31.10 18.50 21.77
CA SER A 93 -31.47 18.05 23.11
C SER A 93 -30.82 16.73 23.51
N GLY A 94 -29.93 16.17 22.68
CA GLY A 94 -29.20 14.93 22.93
C GLY A 94 -29.98 13.66 22.63
N ARG A 95 -31.13 13.71 21.92
CA ARG A 95 -31.95 12.54 21.59
C ARG A 95 -31.63 11.99 20.21
N THR A 96 -31.52 10.68 20.12
CA THR A 96 -31.39 9.96 18.82
C THR A 96 -32.74 9.88 18.09
N ILE A 97 -32.70 9.56 16.79
CA ILE A 97 -33.90 9.31 15.97
C ILE A 97 -34.82 8.30 16.63
N HIS A 98 -34.29 7.20 17.16
CA HIS A 98 -35.05 6.16 17.87
C HIS A 98 -35.72 6.72 19.12
N GLN A 99 -35.02 7.50 19.93
CA GLN A 99 -35.58 8.11 21.15
C GLN A 99 -36.68 9.14 20.82
N ILE A 100 -36.52 9.92 19.75
CA ILE A 100 -37.55 10.85 19.28
C ILE A 100 -38.80 10.08 18.85
N ALA A 101 -38.62 9.04 18.00
CA ALA A 101 -39.75 8.21 17.54
C ALA A 101 -40.52 7.59 18.70
N LYS A 102 -39.85 7.02 19.70
CA LYS A 102 -40.43 6.46 20.91
C LYS A 102 -41.16 7.51 21.75
N THR A 103 -40.56 8.66 21.96
CA THR A 103 -41.14 9.74 22.78
C THR A 103 -42.39 10.34 22.16
N LEU A 104 -42.46 10.42 20.84
CA LEU A 104 -43.56 11.03 20.09
C LEU A 104 -44.61 10.00 19.65
N GLY A 105 -44.41 8.69 19.93
CA GLY A 105 -45.33 7.61 19.57
C GLY A 105 -45.35 7.30 18.06
N HIS A 106 -44.27 7.57 17.34
CA HIS A 106 -44.14 7.20 15.92
C HIS A 106 -43.78 5.71 15.78
N THR A 107 -44.75 4.84 15.95
CA THR A 107 -44.60 3.38 16.06
C THR A 107 -43.87 2.78 14.85
N ASP A 108 -44.18 3.24 13.62
CA ASP A 108 -43.56 2.73 12.39
C ASP A 108 -42.08 3.11 12.32
N LEU A 109 -41.74 4.35 12.72
CA LEU A 109 -40.36 4.81 12.76
C LEU A 109 -39.57 4.14 13.87
N GLU A 110 -40.17 3.92 15.04
CA GLU A 110 -39.56 3.19 16.15
C GLU A 110 -39.22 1.76 15.73
N LEU A 111 -40.20 1.06 15.09
CA LEU A 111 -39.99 -0.29 14.57
C LEU A 111 -38.89 -0.36 13.52
N PHE A 112 -38.89 0.61 12.58
CA PHE A 112 -37.87 0.70 11.56
C PHE A 112 -36.45 0.89 12.16
N MET A 113 -36.30 1.81 13.11
CA MET A 113 -35.01 2.09 13.77
C MET A 113 -34.53 0.88 14.58
N ARG A 114 -35.42 0.16 15.25
CA ARG A 114 -35.08 -1.06 15.98
C ARG A 114 -34.61 -2.17 15.03
N GLN A 115 -35.31 -2.39 13.91
CA GLN A 115 -34.88 -3.35 12.89
C GLN A 115 -33.55 -2.97 12.25
N HIS A 116 -33.28 -1.68 12.07
CA HIS A 116 -32.00 -1.18 11.56
C HIS A 116 -30.86 -1.46 12.55
N GLN A 117 -31.09 -1.21 13.84
CA GLN A 117 -30.12 -1.51 14.90
C GLN A 117 -29.85 -3.01 15.04
N GLU A 118 -30.88 -3.87 14.99
CA GLU A 118 -30.71 -5.33 14.99
C GLU A 118 -29.96 -5.86 13.76
N ARG A 119 -30.03 -5.16 12.63
CA ARG A 119 -29.22 -5.45 11.42
C ARG A 119 -27.78 -5.07 11.64
N ASP A 120 -27.49 -3.85 12.15
CA ASP A 120 -26.14 -3.38 12.43
C ASP A 120 -25.45 -4.27 13.48
N GLU A 121 -26.15 -4.68 14.54
CA GLU A 121 -25.63 -5.61 15.55
C GLU A 121 -25.26 -6.97 14.94
N ARG A 122 -26.10 -7.51 14.04
CA ARG A 122 -25.79 -8.73 13.29
C ARG A 122 -24.59 -8.58 12.38
N ASP A 123 -24.50 -7.47 11.67
CA ASP A 123 -23.32 -7.16 10.81
C ASP A 123 -22.04 -7.07 11.64
N ASP A 124 -22.09 -6.52 12.84
CA ASP A 124 -20.96 -6.47 13.77
C ASP A 124 -20.59 -7.83 14.34
N ASP A 125 -21.57 -8.70 14.60
CA ASP A 125 -21.33 -10.08 15.03
C ASP A 125 -20.70 -10.91 13.91
N VAL A 126 -21.15 -10.76 12.66
CA VAL A 126 -20.54 -11.39 11.48
C VAL A 126 -19.11 -10.91 11.31
N LYS A 127 -18.86 -9.60 11.36
CA LYS A 127 -17.50 -9.04 11.26
C LYS A 127 -16.59 -9.54 12.37
N ARG A 128 -17.12 -9.71 13.59
CA ARG A 128 -16.40 -10.28 14.72
C ARG A 128 -16.04 -11.74 14.49
N ALA A 129 -17.00 -12.54 13.99
CA ALA A 129 -16.77 -13.94 13.63
C ALA A 129 -15.74 -14.08 12.50
N VAL A 130 -15.83 -13.29 11.43
CA VAL A 130 -14.84 -13.26 10.34
C VAL A 130 -13.45 -12.95 10.88
N ARG A 131 -13.32 -11.93 11.74
CA ARG A 131 -12.04 -11.56 12.36
C ARG A 131 -11.48 -12.72 13.18
N ALA A 132 -12.30 -13.36 14.03
CA ALA A 132 -11.88 -14.49 14.85
C ALA A 132 -11.41 -15.68 14.00
N ILE A 133 -12.14 -16.01 12.93
CA ILE A 133 -11.77 -17.08 11.97
C ILE A 133 -10.40 -16.76 11.35
N GLN A 134 -10.18 -15.55 10.89
CA GLN A 134 -8.92 -15.14 10.25
C GLN A 134 -7.75 -15.10 11.23
N GLU A 135 -7.95 -14.65 12.45
CA GLU A 135 -6.95 -14.66 13.50
C GLU A 135 -6.57 -16.10 13.90
N ALA A 136 -7.57 -16.98 14.08
CA ALA A 136 -7.31 -18.39 14.37
C ALA A 136 -6.54 -19.07 13.23
N ALA A 137 -6.90 -18.78 11.97
CA ALA A 137 -6.18 -19.27 10.79
C ALA A 137 -4.74 -18.76 10.72
N ALA A 138 -4.52 -17.45 10.95
CA ALA A 138 -3.21 -16.82 10.90
C ALA A 138 -2.28 -17.29 12.03
N GLU A 139 -2.81 -17.54 13.21
CA GLU A 139 -2.03 -17.97 14.39
C GLU A 139 -1.85 -19.49 14.47
N GLY A 140 -2.55 -20.26 13.64
CA GLY A 140 -2.45 -21.73 13.64
C GLY A 140 -3.28 -22.38 14.74
N ARG A 141 -4.33 -21.70 15.24
CA ARG A 141 -5.22 -22.22 16.29
C ARG A 141 -6.29 -23.13 15.69
N THR A 142 -5.85 -24.31 15.23
CA THR A 142 -6.66 -25.22 14.42
C THR A 142 -7.97 -25.65 15.07
N ASP A 143 -7.96 -26.04 16.36
CA ASP A 143 -9.17 -26.46 17.07
C ASP A 143 -10.18 -25.32 17.26
N GLU A 144 -9.69 -24.08 17.37
CA GLU A 144 -10.53 -22.90 17.46
C GLU A 144 -11.13 -22.55 16.10
N LEU A 145 -10.30 -22.60 15.04
CA LEU A 145 -10.75 -22.40 13.67
C LEU A 145 -11.87 -23.38 13.30
N ASP A 146 -11.69 -24.66 13.62
CA ASP A 146 -12.66 -25.71 13.33
C ASP A 146 -13.99 -25.44 14.04
N ARG A 147 -13.96 -25.10 15.34
CA ARG A 147 -15.16 -24.74 16.12
C ARG A 147 -15.87 -23.49 15.60
N LEU A 148 -15.10 -22.48 15.16
CA LEU A 148 -15.67 -21.25 14.59
C LEU A 148 -16.35 -21.53 13.26
N LEU A 149 -15.77 -22.38 12.41
CA LEU A 149 -16.36 -22.82 11.15
C LEU A 149 -17.55 -23.77 11.35
N ASP A 150 -17.61 -24.55 12.44
CA ASP A 150 -18.83 -25.28 12.82
C ASP A 150 -19.99 -24.35 13.14
N ALA A 151 -19.70 -23.23 13.82
CA ALA A 151 -20.73 -22.25 14.18
C ALA A 151 -21.12 -21.35 12.99
N HIS A 152 -20.22 -21.13 12.05
CA HIS A 152 -20.36 -20.20 10.91
C HIS A 152 -19.81 -20.82 9.61
N PRO A 153 -20.40 -21.91 9.08
CA PRO A 153 -19.89 -22.60 7.92
C PRO A 153 -19.92 -21.76 6.62
N ASP A 154 -20.80 -20.79 6.55
CA ASP A 154 -20.94 -19.82 5.47
C ASP A 154 -19.84 -18.76 5.42
N LEU A 155 -18.99 -18.68 6.47
CA LEU A 155 -17.91 -17.68 6.55
C LEU A 155 -16.54 -18.23 6.15
N VAL A 156 -16.44 -19.46 5.64
CA VAL A 156 -15.15 -20.08 5.25
C VAL A 156 -14.39 -19.23 4.23
N ASP A 157 -15.09 -18.62 3.28
CA ASP A 157 -14.56 -17.76 2.24
C ASP A 157 -14.79 -16.26 2.47
N ALA A 158 -15.25 -15.90 3.67
CA ALA A 158 -15.54 -14.52 3.96
C ALA A 158 -14.29 -13.62 3.80
N PRO A 159 -14.41 -12.51 3.04
CA PRO A 159 -13.33 -11.55 2.90
C PRO A 159 -13.03 -10.88 4.23
N GLY A 160 -11.76 -10.58 4.47
CA GLY A 160 -11.31 -9.88 5.66
C GLY A 160 -11.94 -8.49 5.81
N VAL A 161 -12.11 -8.10 7.06
CA VAL A 161 -12.68 -6.78 7.40
C VAL A 161 -11.68 -5.62 7.21
N ASN A 162 -10.44 -5.92 6.83
CA ASN A 162 -9.43 -4.92 6.48
C ASN A 162 -9.44 -4.61 4.97
N TRP A 163 -8.66 -3.60 4.55
CA TRP A 163 -8.57 -3.17 3.16
C TRP A 163 -8.08 -4.25 2.19
N GLN A 164 -7.28 -5.21 2.66
CA GLN A 164 -6.74 -6.30 1.83
C GLN A 164 -7.79 -7.35 1.48
N GLN A 165 -8.85 -7.49 2.28
CA GLN A 165 -9.94 -8.46 2.10
C GLN A 165 -9.46 -9.91 1.90
N GLN A 166 -8.34 -10.26 2.52
CA GLN A 166 -7.80 -11.63 2.48
C GLN A 166 -8.74 -12.59 3.19
N THR A 167 -8.99 -13.78 2.62
CA THR A 167 -9.76 -14.85 3.30
C THR A 167 -8.90 -15.54 4.37
N ALA A 168 -9.52 -16.38 5.19
CA ALA A 168 -8.79 -17.21 6.16
C ALA A 168 -7.72 -18.09 5.49
N LEU A 169 -8.00 -18.60 4.27
CA LEU A 169 -7.05 -19.42 3.51
C LEU A 169 -5.81 -18.64 3.08
N HIS A 170 -5.95 -17.37 2.66
CA HIS A 170 -4.80 -16.50 2.40
C HIS A 170 -3.92 -16.34 3.65
N LYS A 171 -4.55 -16.06 4.80
CA LYS A 171 -3.83 -15.86 6.06
C LYS A 171 -3.10 -17.12 6.53
N ALA A 172 -3.76 -18.29 6.47
CA ALA A 172 -3.17 -19.55 6.83
C ALA A 172 -2.00 -19.93 5.91
N ALA A 173 -2.16 -19.72 4.60
CA ALA A 173 -1.12 -19.96 3.59
C ALA A 173 0.08 -19.04 3.82
N TRP A 174 -0.13 -17.73 3.94
CA TRP A 174 0.96 -16.77 4.18
C TRP A 174 1.72 -17.04 5.47
N ARG A 175 0.99 -17.42 6.54
CA ARG A 175 1.61 -17.67 7.86
C ARG A 175 2.15 -19.09 8.03
N ASN A 176 2.19 -19.88 6.96
CA ASN A 176 2.69 -21.27 6.97
C ASN A 176 1.95 -22.16 7.99
N ARG A 177 0.60 -22.13 8.00
CA ARG A 177 -0.24 -22.86 8.97
C ARG A 177 -0.86 -24.10 8.33
N LEU A 178 -0.05 -25.16 8.17
CA LEU A 178 -0.41 -26.37 7.45
C LEU A 178 -1.76 -26.97 7.87
N GLU A 179 -1.99 -27.16 9.17
CA GLU A 179 -3.22 -27.79 9.65
C GLU A 179 -4.46 -26.88 9.47
N CYS A 180 -4.29 -25.55 9.59
CA CYS A 180 -5.37 -24.62 9.28
C CYS A 180 -5.71 -24.62 7.79
N VAL A 181 -4.72 -24.70 6.90
CA VAL A 181 -4.95 -24.86 5.45
C VAL A 181 -5.72 -26.14 5.18
N ARG A 182 -5.35 -27.27 5.83
CA ARG A 182 -6.07 -28.54 5.71
C ARG A 182 -7.54 -28.40 6.10
N VAL A 183 -7.82 -27.88 7.31
CA VAL A 183 -9.19 -27.69 7.81
C VAL A 183 -9.99 -26.80 6.86
N LEU A 184 -9.42 -25.68 6.41
CA LEU A 184 -10.12 -24.78 5.48
C LEU A 184 -10.49 -25.47 4.17
N LEU A 185 -9.57 -26.25 3.57
CA LEU A 185 -9.82 -26.98 2.34
C LEU A 185 -10.86 -28.11 2.55
N GLU A 186 -10.81 -28.83 3.67
CA GLU A 186 -11.81 -29.84 4.05
C GLU A 186 -13.21 -29.24 4.26
N ARG A 187 -13.28 -27.96 4.69
CA ARG A 187 -14.50 -27.17 4.83
C ARG A 187 -14.94 -26.50 3.52
N GLY A 188 -14.22 -26.73 2.42
CA GLY A 188 -14.58 -26.28 1.08
C GLY A 188 -14.14 -24.85 0.75
N ALA A 189 -13.10 -24.34 1.41
CA ALA A 189 -12.53 -23.03 1.07
C ALA A 189 -12.11 -22.97 -0.40
N ASP A 190 -12.50 -21.89 -1.08
CA ASP A 190 -12.21 -21.66 -2.50
C ASP A 190 -10.77 -21.15 -2.69
N VAL A 191 -9.95 -21.97 -3.31
CA VAL A 191 -8.54 -21.65 -3.65
C VAL A 191 -8.42 -20.61 -4.78
N GLY A 192 -9.51 -20.30 -5.48
CA GLY A 192 -9.58 -19.38 -6.61
C GLY A 192 -9.96 -17.94 -6.23
N ILE A 193 -10.18 -17.63 -4.96
CA ILE A 193 -10.46 -16.28 -4.50
C ILE A 193 -9.17 -15.45 -4.52
N ARG A 194 -9.26 -14.23 -5.06
CA ARG A 194 -8.19 -13.23 -5.01
C ARG A 194 -8.40 -12.26 -3.86
N ASP A 195 -7.33 -11.85 -3.21
CA ASP A 195 -7.40 -10.75 -2.27
C ASP A 195 -7.52 -9.39 -2.99
N PHE A 196 -7.89 -8.35 -2.26
CA PHE A 196 -8.00 -7.00 -2.82
C PHE A 196 -6.65 -6.25 -2.77
N GLY A 197 -5.72 -6.69 -1.91
CA GLY A 197 -4.44 -6.02 -1.70
C GLY A 197 -3.51 -6.15 -2.89
N ASP A 198 -3.25 -7.38 -3.32
CA ASP A 198 -2.27 -7.72 -4.34
C ASP A 198 -2.90 -8.41 -5.55
N ASN A 199 -4.23 -8.54 -5.57
CA ASN A 199 -4.98 -9.30 -6.56
C ASN A 199 -4.46 -10.74 -6.71
N ALA A 200 -4.06 -11.36 -5.60
CA ALA A 200 -3.34 -12.63 -5.53
C ALA A 200 -4.20 -13.75 -4.95
N TYR A 201 -3.97 -14.99 -5.38
CA TYR A 201 -4.57 -16.19 -4.81
C TYR A 201 -3.84 -16.62 -3.54
N PRO A 202 -4.43 -17.46 -2.66
CA PRO A 202 -3.71 -18.09 -1.54
C PRO A 202 -2.41 -18.77 -1.94
N LEU A 203 -2.34 -19.34 -3.17
CA LEU A 203 -1.16 -20.00 -3.71
C LEU A 203 0.02 -19.04 -3.92
N HIS A 204 -0.21 -17.76 -4.26
CA HIS A 204 0.86 -16.75 -4.37
C HIS A 204 1.54 -16.57 -3.01
N PHE A 205 0.76 -16.36 -1.96
CA PHE A 205 1.26 -16.19 -0.59
C PHE A 205 1.99 -17.44 -0.09
N ALA A 206 1.46 -18.63 -0.40
CA ALA A 206 2.12 -19.89 -0.10
C ALA A 206 3.45 -20.05 -0.86
N ALA A 207 3.48 -19.69 -2.14
CA ALA A 207 4.69 -19.76 -2.96
C ALA A 207 5.79 -18.83 -2.43
N ALA A 208 5.44 -17.67 -1.90
CA ALA A 208 6.38 -16.74 -1.28
C ALA A 208 6.91 -17.25 0.07
N GLU A 209 6.04 -17.74 0.98
CA GLU A 209 6.39 -17.86 2.40
C GLU A 209 6.16 -19.25 3.02
N ALA A 210 5.27 -20.10 2.44
CA ALA A 210 4.88 -21.35 3.09
C ALA A 210 5.76 -22.55 2.72
N ASP A 211 5.77 -23.58 3.53
CA ASP A 211 6.44 -24.84 3.22
C ASP A 211 5.86 -25.49 1.95
N LEU A 212 6.67 -26.25 1.23
CA LEU A 212 6.27 -26.96 0.01
C LEU A 212 5.03 -27.85 0.22
N ALA A 213 4.79 -28.32 1.44
CA ALA A 213 3.61 -29.12 1.77
C ALA A 213 2.29 -28.34 1.56
N ILE A 214 2.26 -27.06 1.95
CA ILE A 214 1.10 -26.18 1.74
C ILE A 214 0.91 -25.86 0.26
N VAL A 215 2.02 -25.56 -0.45
CA VAL A 215 1.99 -25.31 -1.90
C VAL A 215 1.38 -26.52 -2.63
N ARG A 216 1.83 -27.74 -2.29
CA ARG A 216 1.27 -28.98 -2.86
C ARG A 216 -0.21 -29.12 -2.57
N MET A 217 -0.60 -28.91 -1.33
CA MET A 217 -2.01 -29.03 -0.91
C MET A 217 -2.92 -28.08 -1.68
N LEU A 218 -2.50 -26.84 -1.88
CA LEU A 218 -3.26 -25.85 -2.66
C LEU A 218 -3.33 -26.20 -4.15
N VAL A 219 -2.23 -26.68 -4.75
CA VAL A 219 -2.21 -27.14 -6.15
C VAL A 219 -3.09 -28.38 -6.33
N GLU A 220 -3.03 -29.35 -5.42
CA GLU A 220 -3.89 -30.54 -5.42
C GLU A 220 -5.36 -30.20 -5.23
N ALA A 221 -5.67 -29.13 -4.51
CA ALA A 221 -7.02 -28.58 -4.37
C ALA A 221 -7.51 -27.78 -5.59
N GLY A 222 -6.68 -27.66 -6.65
CA GLY A 222 -7.06 -27.06 -7.92
C GLY A 222 -6.71 -25.57 -8.09
N SER A 223 -5.78 -25.04 -7.28
CA SER A 223 -5.30 -23.65 -7.50
C SER A 223 -4.68 -23.49 -8.88
N ASP A 224 -4.89 -22.32 -9.49
CA ASP A 224 -4.21 -21.91 -10.72
C ASP A 224 -2.71 -21.73 -10.48
N VAL A 225 -1.89 -22.65 -11.01
CA VAL A 225 -0.43 -22.62 -10.85
C VAL A 225 0.27 -21.53 -11.66
N VAL A 226 -0.40 -20.95 -12.63
CA VAL A 226 0.10 -19.81 -13.40
C VAL A 226 -0.20 -18.53 -12.65
N GLY A 227 -1.45 -18.25 -12.32
CA GLY A 227 -1.88 -17.16 -11.46
C GLY A 227 -1.64 -15.78 -12.06
N GLU A 228 -1.86 -15.61 -13.39
CA GLU A 228 -1.71 -14.31 -14.07
C GLU A 228 -2.58 -13.23 -13.45
N GLY A 229 -2.10 -11.98 -13.46
CA GLY A 229 -2.88 -10.79 -13.14
C GLY A 229 -2.76 -10.31 -11.71
N ASP A 230 -1.82 -10.84 -10.93
CA ASP A 230 -1.40 -10.26 -9.66
C ASP A 230 -0.80 -8.84 -9.87
N ASP A 231 -0.87 -7.97 -8.88
CA ASP A 231 -0.42 -6.58 -8.99
C ASP A 231 1.11 -6.45 -9.10
N HIS A 232 1.86 -7.50 -8.72
CA HIS A 232 3.29 -7.61 -8.95
C HIS A 232 3.63 -8.02 -10.39
N GLN A 233 2.67 -8.57 -11.15
CA GLN A 233 2.86 -9.09 -12.52
C GLN A 233 3.97 -10.16 -12.58
N LEU A 234 4.07 -10.96 -11.54
CA LEU A 234 5.11 -11.97 -11.37
C LEU A 234 4.61 -13.40 -11.56
N GLU A 235 3.29 -13.62 -11.53
CA GLU A 235 2.67 -14.95 -11.49
C GLU A 235 3.11 -15.73 -10.22
N VAL A 236 2.52 -16.89 -9.95
CA VAL A 236 2.86 -17.71 -8.76
C VAL A 236 4.34 -18.05 -8.68
N LEU A 237 4.96 -18.39 -9.83
CA LEU A 237 6.39 -18.72 -9.88
C LEU A 237 7.28 -17.55 -9.49
N GLY A 238 6.91 -16.33 -9.89
CA GLY A 238 7.66 -15.14 -9.53
C GLY A 238 7.57 -14.80 -8.04
N TRP A 239 6.45 -15.10 -7.40
CA TRP A 239 6.33 -14.95 -5.94
C TRP A 239 7.28 -15.92 -5.20
N ALA A 240 7.50 -17.12 -5.73
CA ALA A 240 8.47 -18.06 -5.17
C ALA A 240 9.94 -17.65 -5.41
N THR A 241 10.21 -16.72 -6.36
CA THR A 241 11.59 -16.50 -6.83
C THR A 241 12.07 -15.06 -6.80
N CYS A 242 11.16 -14.08 -6.84
CA CYS A 242 11.52 -12.66 -7.06
C CYS A 242 11.28 -11.76 -5.85
N LEU A 243 10.57 -12.20 -4.81
CA LEU A 243 10.20 -11.41 -3.63
C LEU A 243 11.21 -11.54 -2.48
N GLY A 244 12.49 -11.19 -2.75
CA GLY A 244 13.53 -11.10 -1.73
C GLY A 244 14.30 -12.39 -1.47
N HIS A 245 13.74 -13.56 -1.79
CA HIS A 245 14.43 -14.87 -1.66
C HIS A 245 13.99 -15.82 -2.77
N VAL A 246 14.80 -16.86 -3.01
CA VAL A 246 14.53 -17.88 -4.02
C VAL A 246 14.22 -19.21 -3.33
N ARG A 247 13.04 -19.72 -3.58
CA ARG A 247 12.56 -21.00 -3.06
C ARG A 247 12.66 -22.06 -4.14
N GLU A 248 13.85 -22.62 -4.30
CA GLU A 248 14.15 -23.53 -5.42
C GLU A 248 13.25 -24.78 -5.44
N ASP A 249 12.97 -25.37 -4.28
CA ASP A 249 12.10 -26.52 -4.12
C ASP A 249 10.64 -26.25 -4.55
N VAL A 250 10.11 -25.08 -4.15
CA VAL A 250 8.78 -24.61 -4.55
C VAL A 250 8.75 -24.32 -6.05
N ALA A 251 9.75 -23.57 -6.55
CA ALA A 251 9.84 -23.22 -7.97
C ALA A 251 9.93 -24.47 -8.87
N GLU A 252 10.75 -25.46 -8.50
CA GLU A 252 10.82 -26.72 -9.23
C GLU A 252 9.51 -27.51 -9.21
N TYR A 253 8.80 -27.51 -8.09
CA TYR A 253 7.50 -28.14 -7.99
C TYR A 253 6.47 -27.44 -8.88
N LEU A 254 6.37 -26.11 -8.80
CA LEU A 254 5.45 -25.30 -9.60
C LEU A 254 5.69 -25.46 -11.10
N LEU A 255 6.96 -25.46 -11.55
CA LEU A 255 7.31 -25.69 -12.95
C LEU A 255 6.86 -27.09 -13.43
N ARG A 256 7.03 -28.15 -12.59
CA ARG A 256 6.50 -29.48 -12.89
C ARG A 256 4.98 -29.55 -12.91
N ALA A 257 4.32 -28.71 -12.10
CA ALA A 257 2.87 -28.58 -12.05
C ALA A 257 2.28 -27.75 -13.19
N GLY A 258 3.11 -27.11 -14.03
CA GLY A 258 2.69 -26.38 -15.22
C GLY A 258 2.79 -24.85 -15.12
N ALA A 259 3.44 -24.30 -14.07
CA ALA A 259 3.76 -22.89 -14.01
C ALA A 259 4.68 -22.48 -15.17
N ARG A 260 4.51 -21.25 -15.66
CA ARG A 260 5.32 -20.73 -16.77
C ARG A 260 6.61 -20.11 -16.28
N LEU A 261 7.73 -20.47 -16.91
CA LEU A 261 8.98 -19.78 -16.68
C LEU A 261 8.96 -18.46 -17.48
N ASN A 262 9.20 -17.35 -16.81
CA ASN A 262 9.39 -16.04 -17.42
C ASN A 262 10.82 -15.55 -17.20
N ILE A 263 11.18 -14.40 -17.80
CA ILE A 263 12.55 -13.86 -17.72
C ILE A 263 12.97 -13.55 -16.27
N TRP A 264 12.04 -13.07 -15.45
CA TRP A 264 12.31 -12.69 -14.06
C TRP A 264 12.67 -13.92 -13.20
N SER A 265 11.84 -14.95 -13.26
CA SER A 265 12.09 -16.21 -12.56
C SER A 265 13.32 -16.95 -13.11
N ALA A 266 13.59 -16.87 -14.43
CA ALA A 266 14.79 -17.45 -15.01
C ALA A 266 16.07 -16.77 -14.49
N ILE A 267 16.06 -15.45 -14.33
CA ILE A 267 17.16 -14.68 -13.73
C ILE A 267 17.32 -15.07 -12.26
N ALA A 268 16.25 -15.05 -11.49
CA ALA A 268 16.28 -15.37 -10.07
C ALA A 268 16.79 -16.78 -9.78
N LEU A 269 16.39 -17.76 -10.59
CA LEU A 269 16.84 -19.16 -10.51
C LEU A 269 18.24 -19.41 -11.09
N GLY A 270 18.89 -18.39 -11.67
CA GLY A 270 20.22 -18.55 -12.25
C GLY A 270 20.25 -19.34 -13.57
N ARG A 271 19.12 -19.46 -14.28
CA ARG A 271 18.96 -20.25 -15.50
C ARG A 271 19.49 -19.52 -16.74
N THR A 272 20.81 -19.49 -16.87
CA THR A 272 21.52 -18.71 -17.90
C THR A 272 21.07 -19.05 -19.33
N ASP A 273 20.83 -20.34 -19.63
CA ASP A 273 20.41 -20.77 -20.98
C ASP A 273 18.99 -20.32 -21.30
N ASP A 274 18.08 -20.37 -20.33
CA ASP A 274 16.71 -19.87 -20.49
C ASP A 274 16.70 -18.35 -20.69
N VAL A 275 17.49 -17.60 -19.93
CA VAL A 275 17.65 -16.15 -20.11
C VAL A 275 18.17 -15.85 -21.53
N ARG A 276 19.18 -16.59 -22.02
CA ARG A 276 19.69 -16.47 -23.39
C ARG A 276 18.61 -16.77 -24.43
N ALA A 277 17.79 -17.80 -24.21
CA ALA A 277 16.70 -18.16 -25.10
C ALA A 277 15.63 -17.07 -25.15
N PHE A 278 15.22 -16.51 -24.01
CA PHE A 278 14.28 -15.38 -23.95
C PHE A 278 14.76 -14.16 -24.74
N VAL A 279 16.01 -13.75 -24.53
CA VAL A 279 16.58 -12.60 -25.23
C VAL A 279 16.71 -12.83 -26.74
N ARG A 280 17.08 -14.05 -27.15
CA ARG A 280 17.15 -14.39 -28.58
C ARG A 280 15.78 -14.42 -29.25
N SER A 281 14.74 -14.89 -28.54
CA SER A 281 13.38 -14.93 -29.10
C SER A 281 12.74 -13.54 -29.17
N ALA A 282 13.06 -12.65 -28.23
CA ALA A 282 12.54 -11.30 -28.14
C ALA A 282 13.59 -10.33 -27.56
N PRO A 283 14.50 -9.76 -28.39
CA PRO A 283 15.55 -8.86 -27.90
C PRO A 283 15.05 -7.64 -27.12
N SER A 284 13.82 -7.20 -27.41
CA SER A 284 13.17 -6.11 -26.64
C SER A 284 12.97 -6.43 -25.17
N ILE A 285 13.07 -7.70 -24.77
CA ILE A 285 12.95 -8.11 -23.36
C ILE A 285 14.05 -7.52 -22.48
N LEU A 286 15.19 -7.14 -23.04
CA LEU A 286 16.28 -6.45 -22.33
C LEU A 286 15.83 -5.11 -21.74
N ALA A 287 14.86 -4.46 -22.37
CA ALA A 287 14.25 -3.20 -21.91
C ALA A 287 12.91 -3.43 -21.17
N ALA A 288 12.47 -4.67 -21.00
CA ALA A 288 11.25 -4.97 -20.23
C ALA A 288 11.39 -4.47 -18.80
N ARG A 289 10.26 -4.12 -18.19
CA ARG A 289 10.24 -3.61 -16.82
C ARG A 289 9.33 -4.45 -15.95
N MET A 290 9.78 -4.72 -14.74
CA MET A 290 8.94 -5.28 -13.68
C MET A 290 7.83 -4.28 -13.32
N SER A 291 6.90 -4.72 -12.50
CA SER A 291 5.82 -3.86 -12.01
C SER A 291 6.36 -2.64 -11.21
N ARG A 292 5.47 -1.72 -10.92
CA ARG A 292 5.77 -0.58 -10.04
C ARG A 292 6.21 -1.04 -8.64
N ASN A 293 5.63 -2.13 -8.14
CA ASN A 293 5.96 -2.68 -6.83
C ASN A 293 7.44 -3.12 -6.75
N GLU A 294 8.01 -3.57 -7.87
CA GLU A 294 9.43 -3.89 -8.05
C GLU A 294 10.24 -2.72 -8.63
N HIS A 295 9.74 -1.50 -8.49
CA HIS A 295 10.38 -0.26 -8.96
C HIS A 295 10.64 -0.21 -10.47
N GLY A 296 9.94 -0.96 -11.30
CA GLY A 296 10.16 -0.96 -12.75
C GLY A 296 11.58 -1.41 -13.14
N ARG A 297 12.19 -2.32 -12.41
CA ARG A 297 13.53 -2.89 -12.67
C ARG A 297 13.59 -3.51 -14.05
N THR A 298 14.67 -3.29 -14.80
CA THR A 298 14.97 -4.05 -16.02
C THR A 298 15.60 -5.40 -15.67
N PRO A 299 15.73 -6.34 -16.64
CA PRO A 299 16.44 -7.61 -16.43
C PRO A 299 17.85 -7.42 -15.84
N LEU A 300 18.59 -6.39 -16.26
CA LEU A 300 19.92 -6.12 -15.72
C LEU A 300 19.86 -5.66 -14.25
N HIS A 301 18.90 -4.80 -13.89
CA HIS A 301 18.66 -4.42 -12.48
C HIS A 301 18.31 -5.63 -11.62
N HIS A 302 17.43 -6.49 -12.14
CA HIS A 302 16.98 -7.66 -11.40
C HIS A 302 18.13 -8.68 -11.22
N ALA A 303 18.93 -8.95 -12.28
CA ALA A 303 20.09 -9.82 -12.19
C ALA A 303 21.14 -9.32 -11.18
N ALA A 304 21.34 -7.98 -11.13
CA ALA A 304 22.22 -7.33 -10.17
C ALA A 304 21.70 -7.45 -8.74
N ALA A 305 20.39 -7.21 -8.52
CA ALA A 305 19.73 -7.35 -7.24
C ALA A 305 19.77 -8.79 -6.70
N MET A 306 19.54 -9.77 -7.59
CA MET A 306 19.56 -11.20 -7.25
C MET A 306 20.98 -11.78 -7.14
N ASN A 307 22.00 -10.94 -7.24
CA ASN A 307 23.42 -11.35 -7.15
C ASN A 307 23.77 -12.49 -8.12
N ARG A 308 23.43 -12.33 -9.42
CA ARG A 308 23.64 -13.33 -10.46
C ARG A 308 24.74 -12.93 -11.46
N PRO A 309 26.05 -12.98 -11.09
CA PRO A 309 27.15 -12.44 -11.92
C PRO A 309 27.21 -13.05 -13.33
N ALA A 310 26.92 -14.35 -13.47
CA ALA A 310 26.91 -15.00 -14.79
C ALA A 310 25.83 -14.43 -15.70
N ILE A 311 24.65 -14.12 -15.16
CA ILE A 311 23.53 -13.52 -15.91
C ILE A 311 23.78 -12.05 -16.17
N VAL A 312 24.34 -11.30 -15.20
CA VAL A 312 24.76 -9.90 -15.42
C VAL A 312 25.70 -9.82 -16.62
N ARG A 313 26.74 -10.67 -16.65
CA ARG A 313 27.67 -10.75 -17.81
C ARG A 313 26.93 -11.07 -19.10
N LEU A 314 26.08 -12.09 -19.09
CA LEU A 314 25.30 -12.49 -20.27
C LEU A 314 24.42 -11.35 -20.78
N LEU A 315 23.69 -10.65 -19.91
CA LEU A 315 22.82 -9.56 -20.32
C LEU A 315 23.62 -8.39 -20.91
N LEU A 316 24.78 -8.06 -20.35
CA LEU A 316 25.68 -7.04 -20.89
C LEU A 316 26.23 -7.45 -22.27
N GLU A 317 26.68 -8.71 -22.45
CA GLU A 317 27.09 -9.27 -23.74
C GLU A 317 25.99 -9.24 -24.81
N LEU A 318 24.73 -9.38 -24.38
CA LEU A 318 23.55 -9.32 -25.26
C LEU A 318 23.03 -7.90 -25.51
N GLY A 319 23.70 -6.87 -24.95
CA GLY A 319 23.41 -5.48 -25.23
C GLY A 319 22.43 -4.82 -24.27
N ALA A 320 22.30 -5.32 -23.04
CA ALA A 320 21.53 -4.62 -22.02
C ALA A 320 22.10 -3.23 -21.75
N GLU A 321 21.21 -2.23 -21.66
CA GLU A 321 21.58 -0.83 -21.42
C GLU A 321 22.08 -0.64 -19.98
N VAL A 322 23.40 -0.41 -19.82
CA VAL A 322 24.06 -0.33 -18.51
C VAL A 322 23.66 0.91 -17.71
N HIS A 323 23.27 2.00 -18.40
CA HIS A 323 22.85 3.27 -17.80
C HIS A 323 21.34 3.38 -17.63
N ALA A 324 20.58 2.35 -18.03
CA ALA A 324 19.14 2.35 -17.79
C ALA A 324 18.85 2.57 -16.30
N THR A 325 17.82 3.36 -16.00
CA THR A 325 17.36 3.59 -14.62
C THR A 325 16.03 2.89 -14.36
N ASP A 326 15.81 2.46 -13.13
CA ASP A 326 14.52 2.01 -12.67
C ASP A 326 13.53 3.19 -12.44
N ALA A 327 12.35 2.93 -11.91
CA ALA A 327 11.33 3.97 -11.72
C ALA A 327 11.68 5.03 -10.67
N VAL A 328 12.66 4.75 -9.80
CA VAL A 328 13.15 5.70 -8.79
C VAL A 328 14.54 6.27 -9.14
N GLY A 329 14.99 6.07 -10.38
CA GLY A 329 16.21 6.67 -10.91
C GLY A 329 17.51 5.91 -10.61
N ARG A 330 17.45 4.67 -10.08
CA ARG A 330 18.64 3.86 -9.80
C ARG A 330 19.13 3.13 -11.05
N THR A 331 20.43 3.08 -11.27
CA THR A 331 21.06 2.18 -12.25
C THR A 331 21.20 0.76 -11.67
N ALA A 332 21.52 -0.22 -12.51
CA ALA A 332 21.80 -1.58 -12.04
C ALA A 332 22.98 -1.63 -11.05
N LEU A 333 23.97 -0.74 -11.21
CA LEU A 333 25.09 -0.62 -10.26
C LEU A 333 24.63 -0.08 -8.91
N THR A 334 23.74 0.92 -8.90
CA THR A 334 23.16 1.48 -7.68
C THR A 334 22.31 0.43 -6.94
N VAL A 335 21.51 -0.35 -7.69
CA VAL A 335 20.72 -1.46 -7.12
C VAL A 335 21.65 -2.54 -6.56
N ALA A 336 22.71 -2.95 -7.28
CA ALA A 336 23.70 -3.92 -6.78
C ALA A 336 24.36 -3.46 -5.47
N ALA A 337 24.70 -2.18 -5.38
CA ALA A 337 25.27 -1.60 -4.16
C ALA A 337 24.27 -1.64 -3.00
N ALA A 338 23.03 -1.28 -3.25
CA ALA A 338 21.94 -1.26 -2.27
C ALA A 338 21.62 -2.63 -1.70
N GLU A 339 21.60 -3.65 -2.56
CA GLU A 339 21.32 -5.06 -2.20
C GLU A 339 22.58 -5.77 -1.69
N LYS A 340 23.71 -5.07 -1.54
CA LYS A 340 24.98 -5.62 -1.08
C LYS A 340 25.45 -6.81 -1.93
N ALA A 341 25.29 -6.71 -3.25
CA ALA A 341 25.72 -7.73 -4.19
C ALA A 341 27.23 -8.01 -4.10
N ASP A 342 27.65 -9.20 -4.54
CA ASP A 342 29.04 -9.59 -4.59
C ASP A 342 29.90 -8.57 -5.37
N PRO A 343 31.13 -8.26 -4.93
CA PRO A 343 32.03 -7.36 -5.63
C PRO A 343 32.22 -7.68 -7.12
N SER A 344 32.09 -8.94 -7.52
CA SER A 344 32.15 -9.33 -8.93
C SER A 344 31.02 -8.76 -9.78
N VAL A 345 29.81 -8.60 -9.22
CA VAL A 345 28.68 -7.94 -9.91
C VAL A 345 28.97 -6.47 -10.11
N LEU A 346 29.47 -5.79 -9.05
CA LEU A 346 29.85 -4.38 -9.14
C LEU A 346 30.95 -4.18 -10.19
N ALA A 347 31.98 -5.04 -10.19
CA ALA A 347 33.07 -4.98 -11.15
C ALA A 347 32.57 -5.16 -12.60
N LEU A 348 31.72 -6.17 -12.86
CA LEU A 348 31.14 -6.41 -14.18
C LEU A 348 30.38 -5.20 -14.72
N LEU A 349 29.60 -4.53 -13.87
CA LEU A 349 28.84 -3.35 -14.26
C LEU A 349 29.78 -2.16 -14.51
N GLN A 350 30.81 -1.96 -13.68
CA GLN A 350 31.80 -0.89 -13.86
C GLN A 350 32.67 -1.12 -15.11
N ASP A 351 33.10 -2.36 -15.38
CA ASP A 351 33.84 -2.71 -16.60
C ASP A 351 33.01 -2.46 -17.87
N ALA A 352 31.67 -2.58 -17.77
CA ALA A 352 30.73 -2.22 -18.82
C ALA A 352 30.44 -0.71 -18.91
N GLY A 353 31.08 0.12 -18.08
CA GLY A 353 30.98 1.58 -18.11
C GLY A 353 30.00 2.20 -17.10
N ALA A 354 29.39 1.42 -16.21
CA ALA A 354 28.55 1.98 -15.15
C ALA A 354 29.38 2.84 -14.18
N THR A 355 28.84 3.99 -13.80
CA THR A 355 29.47 4.91 -12.83
C THR A 355 28.68 4.92 -11.52
N LEU A 356 29.40 5.05 -10.40
CA LEU A 356 28.75 5.21 -9.09
C LEU A 356 28.09 6.58 -9.02
N ASP A 357 26.82 6.62 -8.74
CA ASP A 357 26.07 7.82 -8.38
C ASP A 357 26.20 8.13 -6.87
N LEU A 358 25.57 9.21 -6.40
CA LEU A 358 25.63 9.62 -5.00
C LEU A 358 25.11 8.54 -4.07
N LEU A 359 23.97 7.93 -4.39
CA LEU A 359 23.35 6.89 -3.56
C LEU A 359 24.26 5.66 -3.47
N ALA A 360 24.80 5.18 -4.59
CA ALA A 360 25.71 4.04 -4.61
C ALA A 360 27.01 4.35 -3.85
N ALA A 361 27.56 5.55 -4.01
CA ALA A 361 28.76 5.97 -3.28
C ALA A 361 28.54 5.98 -1.77
N VAL A 362 27.43 6.56 -1.30
CA VAL A 362 27.08 6.59 0.13
C VAL A 362 26.78 5.18 0.66
N THR A 363 26.03 4.37 -0.08
CA THR A 363 25.68 3.00 0.32
C THR A 363 26.94 2.11 0.48
N LEU A 364 27.94 2.30 -0.37
CA LEU A 364 29.22 1.57 -0.32
C LEU A 364 30.24 2.20 0.64
N GLY A 365 29.87 3.25 1.38
CA GLY A 365 30.79 3.96 2.27
C GLY A 365 31.91 4.71 1.54
N ARG A 366 31.78 4.96 0.22
CA ARG A 366 32.74 5.69 -0.59
C ARG A 366 32.54 7.21 -0.45
N TYR A 367 32.62 7.68 0.80
CA TYR A 367 32.34 9.07 1.14
C TYR A 367 33.26 10.08 0.43
N ASP A 368 34.50 9.70 0.10
CA ASP A 368 35.43 10.49 -0.73
C ASP A 368 34.85 10.80 -2.12
N LEU A 369 34.18 9.81 -2.72
CA LEU A 369 33.51 9.99 -4.00
C LEU A 369 32.21 10.78 -3.83
N ALA A 370 31.42 10.45 -2.81
CA ALA A 370 30.17 11.13 -2.51
C ALA A 370 30.38 12.64 -2.29
N GLU A 371 31.46 13.04 -1.58
CA GLU A 371 31.87 14.45 -1.40
C GLU A 371 32.19 15.14 -2.73
N ARG A 372 32.91 14.48 -3.62
CA ARG A 372 33.20 15.06 -4.93
C ARG A 372 31.93 15.26 -5.75
N LEU A 373 31.08 14.24 -5.82
CA LEU A 373 29.82 14.31 -6.56
C LEU A 373 28.88 15.39 -6.01
N LEU A 374 28.86 15.57 -4.68
CA LEU A 374 28.08 16.63 -4.05
C LEU A 374 28.72 18.00 -4.27
N GLY A 375 30.06 18.11 -4.22
CA GLY A 375 30.79 19.35 -4.47
C GLY A 375 30.61 19.87 -5.89
N GLU A 376 30.47 18.99 -6.87
CA GLU A 376 30.21 19.36 -8.28
C GLU A 376 28.78 19.95 -8.44
N GLU A 377 27.80 19.48 -7.67
CA GLU A 377 26.41 19.92 -7.76
C GLU A 377 25.72 19.85 -6.37
N PRO A 378 25.93 20.84 -5.50
CA PRO A 378 25.36 20.82 -4.15
C PRO A 378 23.82 20.80 -4.12
N ALA A 379 23.16 21.37 -5.13
CA ALA A 379 21.71 21.45 -5.20
C ALA A 379 21.02 20.08 -5.38
N ARG A 380 21.75 19.02 -5.69
CA ARG A 380 21.20 17.68 -5.97
C ARG A 380 20.51 17.01 -4.77
N ILE A 381 20.80 17.46 -3.53
CA ILE A 381 20.15 17.02 -2.30
C ILE A 381 19.23 18.08 -1.67
N GLY A 382 19.06 19.23 -2.32
CA GLY A 382 18.12 20.29 -1.91
C GLY A 382 16.66 19.91 -2.16
N PRO A 383 15.69 20.79 -1.88
CA PRO A 383 14.25 20.48 -1.93
C PRO A 383 13.78 19.87 -3.26
N ASP A 384 14.27 20.37 -4.38
CA ASP A 384 13.97 19.85 -5.73
C ASP A 384 15.11 19.00 -6.30
N GLY A 385 16.08 18.65 -5.48
CA GLY A 385 17.27 17.92 -5.89
C GLY A 385 16.94 16.50 -6.34
N ARG A 386 17.54 16.08 -7.47
CA ARG A 386 17.31 14.75 -8.05
C ARG A 386 17.71 13.60 -7.14
N ASP A 387 18.68 13.81 -6.23
CA ASP A 387 19.20 12.77 -5.33
C ASP A 387 18.59 12.81 -3.92
N THR A 388 17.58 13.63 -3.65
CA THR A 388 16.87 13.59 -2.36
C THR A 388 16.17 12.26 -2.12
N VAL A 389 15.84 11.50 -3.17
CA VAL A 389 15.35 10.12 -3.07
C VAL A 389 16.34 9.19 -2.35
N ALA A 390 17.65 9.53 -2.37
CA ALA A 390 18.67 8.77 -1.65
C ALA A 390 18.38 8.68 -0.15
N LEU A 391 17.85 9.75 0.47
CA LEU A 391 17.45 9.71 1.89
C LEU A 391 16.37 8.66 2.14
N HIS A 392 15.33 8.62 1.32
CA HIS A 392 14.23 7.65 1.42
C HIS A 392 14.74 6.21 1.29
N LEU A 393 15.60 5.96 0.29
CA LEU A 393 16.15 4.64 0.03
C LEU A 393 17.12 4.18 1.14
N LEU A 394 17.97 5.07 1.67
CA LEU A 394 18.85 4.76 2.79
C LEU A 394 18.08 4.49 4.08
N VAL A 395 16.97 5.21 4.31
CA VAL A 395 16.05 4.93 5.43
C VAL A 395 15.42 3.55 5.24
N ALA A 396 14.88 3.23 4.05
CA ALA A 396 14.31 1.93 3.75
C ALA A 396 15.31 0.77 3.95
N GLN A 397 16.60 1.01 3.62
CA GLN A 397 17.71 0.06 3.82
C GLN A 397 18.25 0.02 5.27
N ARG A 398 17.73 0.86 6.17
CA ARG A 398 18.26 1.04 7.54
C ARG A 398 19.74 1.42 7.59
N ASN A 399 20.21 2.14 6.58
CA ASN A 399 21.60 2.62 6.50
C ASN A 399 21.77 3.89 7.32
N THR A 400 21.89 3.73 8.65
CA THR A 400 21.99 4.83 9.60
C THR A 400 23.19 5.77 9.34
N GLU A 401 24.33 5.20 8.91
CA GLU A 401 25.53 6.01 8.59
C GLU A 401 25.32 6.87 7.35
N GLY A 402 24.74 6.31 6.31
CA GLY A 402 24.41 7.04 5.08
C GLY A 402 23.38 8.14 5.31
N VAL A 403 22.34 7.85 6.10
CA VAL A 403 21.33 8.86 6.51
C VAL A 403 21.99 10.00 7.28
N ARG A 404 22.85 9.69 8.26
CA ARG A 404 23.60 10.71 9.03
C ARG A 404 24.47 11.56 8.10
N TRP A 405 25.20 10.93 7.19
CA TRP A 405 26.05 11.61 6.24
C TRP A 405 25.28 12.62 5.37
N LEU A 406 24.11 12.24 4.86
CA LEU A 406 23.25 13.14 4.08
C LEU A 406 22.70 14.30 4.92
N ILE A 407 22.24 14.02 6.16
CA ILE A 407 21.71 15.05 7.07
C ILE A 407 22.78 16.10 7.38
N GLU A 408 24.01 15.68 7.70
CA GLU A 408 25.13 16.59 8.00
C GLU A 408 25.48 17.52 6.82
N ARG A 409 25.07 17.15 5.59
CA ARG A 409 25.28 17.92 4.37
C ARG A 409 24.05 18.68 3.90
N GLY A 410 23.02 18.70 4.73
CA GLY A 410 21.85 19.56 4.52
C GLY A 410 20.88 19.00 3.49
N VAL A 411 20.76 17.66 3.40
CA VAL A 411 19.65 17.06 2.62
C VAL A 411 18.32 17.58 3.11
N ASP A 412 17.39 17.87 2.21
CA ASP A 412 16.04 18.23 2.61
C ASP A 412 15.30 17.02 3.19
N VAL A 413 15.22 16.96 4.52
CA VAL A 413 14.54 15.91 5.26
C VAL A 413 13.02 15.91 5.10
N ASN A 414 12.46 17.01 4.59
CA ASN A 414 11.03 17.21 4.35
C ASN A 414 10.60 16.95 2.90
N ALA A 415 11.57 16.67 2.02
CA ALA A 415 11.27 16.36 0.63
C ALA A 415 10.34 15.15 0.53
N LYS A 416 9.26 15.27 -0.26
CA LYS A 416 8.42 14.13 -0.63
C LYS A 416 8.93 13.48 -1.91
N ARG A 417 9.00 12.16 -1.93
CA ARG A 417 9.37 11.36 -3.11
C ARG A 417 8.45 10.18 -3.26
N VAL A 418 8.17 9.85 -4.49
CA VAL A 418 7.40 8.64 -4.81
C VAL A 418 8.30 7.44 -4.59
N LEU A 419 7.95 6.66 -3.57
CA LEU A 419 8.50 5.33 -3.38
C LEU A 419 7.31 4.36 -3.47
N TRP A 420 7.44 3.28 -4.24
CA TRP A 420 6.34 2.40 -4.59
C TRP A 420 5.20 3.18 -5.28
N ASP A 421 4.11 3.47 -4.60
CA ASP A 421 2.94 4.16 -5.15
C ASP A 421 2.49 5.39 -4.32
N CYS A 422 3.29 5.77 -3.33
CA CYS A 422 3.00 6.86 -2.40
C CYS A 422 4.09 7.92 -2.43
N ASN A 423 3.70 9.19 -2.56
CA ASN A 423 4.59 10.34 -2.47
C ASN A 423 4.60 10.82 -1.01
N SER A 424 5.61 10.39 -0.26
CA SER A 424 5.74 10.62 1.18
C SER A 424 7.13 11.15 1.55
N THR A 425 7.32 11.59 2.79
CA THR A 425 8.66 11.95 3.31
C THR A 425 9.38 10.70 3.82
N ALA A 426 10.69 10.78 3.97
CA ALA A 426 11.48 9.70 4.55
C ALA A 426 11.05 9.35 5.99
N LEU A 427 10.44 10.30 6.72
CA LEU A 427 9.90 10.06 8.06
C LEU A 427 8.72 9.08 8.06
N HIS A 428 7.86 9.08 7.03
CA HIS A 428 6.78 8.09 6.88
C HIS A 428 7.36 6.68 6.75
N ILE A 429 8.44 6.51 5.98
CA ILE A 429 9.10 5.21 5.80
C ILE A 429 9.60 4.65 7.12
N THR A 430 10.13 5.49 8.03
CA THR A 430 10.58 5.01 9.36
C THR A 430 9.44 4.36 10.16
N ALA A 431 8.20 4.83 9.95
CA ALA A 431 7.01 4.31 10.62
C ALA A 431 6.52 2.97 10.04
N GLU A 432 6.80 2.71 8.76
CA GLU A 432 6.40 1.48 8.06
C GLU A 432 7.37 0.32 8.32
N LEU A 433 8.65 0.59 8.62
CA LEU A 433 9.67 -0.45 8.75
C LEU A 433 9.37 -1.45 9.87
N PRO A 434 9.41 -2.79 9.63
CA PRO A 434 9.14 -3.81 10.62
C PRO A 434 10.05 -3.70 11.85
N GLY A 435 9.50 -3.85 13.06
CA GLY A 435 10.27 -3.76 14.32
C GLY A 435 10.77 -2.35 14.65
N GLY A 436 10.28 -1.36 13.89
CA GLY A 436 10.55 0.05 14.13
C GLY A 436 11.95 0.51 13.69
N ALA A 437 12.04 1.75 13.30
CA ALA A 437 13.29 2.43 12.98
C ALA A 437 13.49 3.64 13.91
N ILE A 438 13.34 3.43 15.21
CA ILE A 438 13.27 4.50 16.21
C ILE A 438 14.50 5.41 16.20
N GLU A 439 15.69 4.86 15.95
CA GLU A 439 16.92 5.65 15.84
C GLU A 439 16.88 6.58 14.62
N LEU A 440 16.46 6.05 13.46
CA LEU A 440 16.28 6.83 12.24
C LEU A 440 15.18 7.88 12.40
N THR A 441 14.05 7.51 13.03
CA THR A 441 12.97 8.47 13.33
C THR A 441 13.49 9.63 14.18
N ARG A 442 14.26 9.33 15.25
CA ARG A 442 14.85 10.35 16.11
C ARG A 442 15.82 11.24 15.33
N MET A 443 16.70 10.64 14.55
CA MET A 443 17.69 11.35 13.75
C MET A 443 17.03 12.31 12.75
N MET A 444 15.96 11.88 12.09
CA MET A 444 15.18 12.70 11.15
C MET A 444 14.51 13.88 11.88
N LEU A 445 13.88 13.63 13.02
CA LEU A 445 13.23 14.67 13.85
C LEU A 445 14.25 15.68 14.41
N ASP A 446 15.42 15.22 14.85
CA ASP A 446 16.51 16.08 15.34
C ASP A 446 17.10 16.95 14.21
N ALA A 447 17.01 16.48 12.97
CA ALA A 447 17.39 17.21 11.76
C ALA A 447 16.29 18.17 11.23
N GLY A 448 15.15 18.28 11.91
CA GLY A 448 14.08 19.20 11.57
C GLY A 448 13.01 18.62 10.63
N ALA A 449 12.87 17.29 10.57
CA ALA A 449 11.74 16.69 9.87
C ALA A 449 10.42 17.12 10.53
N ASP A 450 9.49 17.64 9.71
CA ASP A 450 8.14 18.02 10.15
C ASP A 450 7.26 16.77 10.21
N PRO A 451 6.82 16.35 11.42
CA PRO A 451 6.01 15.15 11.59
C PRO A 451 4.57 15.30 11.09
N ASN A 452 4.16 16.52 10.71
CA ASN A 452 2.79 16.82 10.28
C ASN A 452 2.63 16.91 8.76
N ILE A 453 3.70 16.69 7.99
CA ILE A 453 3.58 16.56 6.53
C ILE A 453 2.74 15.33 6.23
N ARG A 454 1.78 15.48 5.32
CA ARG A 454 0.90 14.41 4.86
C ARG A 454 1.40 13.82 3.55
N ASP A 455 1.27 12.51 3.41
CA ASP A 455 1.47 11.84 2.13
C ASP A 455 0.35 12.22 1.13
N ASP A 456 0.59 11.98 -0.17
CA ASP A 456 -0.34 12.39 -1.23
C ASP A 456 -1.41 11.34 -1.54
N LYS A 457 -1.29 10.11 -1.03
CA LYS A 457 -2.21 9.02 -1.34
C LYS A 457 -3.28 8.81 -0.27
N TYR A 458 -2.85 8.76 0.98
CA TYR A 458 -3.72 8.45 2.12
C TYR A 458 -4.01 9.68 2.97
N GLU A 459 -3.39 10.83 2.66
CA GLU A 459 -3.42 12.06 3.47
C GLU A 459 -2.99 11.82 4.93
N GLY A 460 -2.22 10.74 5.15
CA GLY A 460 -1.72 10.31 6.45
C GLY A 460 -0.46 11.08 6.86
N THR A 461 -0.27 11.30 8.16
CA THR A 461 1.00 11.77 8.74
C THR A 461 1.87 10.59 9.12
N ALA A 462 3.16 10.81 9.39
CA ALA A 462 4.04 9.75 9.90
C ALA A 462 3.49 9.12 11.19
N LEU A 463 2.78 9.89 12.04
CA LEU A 463 2.09 9.35 13.21
C LEU A 463 0.94 8.41 12.83
N GLY A 464 0.10 8.80 11.87
CA GLY A 464 -0.97 7.94 11.36
C GLY A 464 -0.44 6.63 10.79
N TRP A 465 0.68 6.68 10.06
CA TRP A 465 1.36 5.48 9.55
C TRP A 465 1.91 4.60 10.67
N ALA A 466 2.52 5.19 11.71
CA ALA A 466 3.04 4.44 12.86
C ALA A 466 1.92 3.73 13.64
N GLU A 467 0.76 4.37 13.80
CA GLU A 467 -0.42 3.78 14.42
C GLU A 467 -0.99 2.64 13.57
N PHE A 468 -1.11 2.87 12.26
CA PHE A 468 -1.61 1.87 11.32
C PHE A 468 -0.70 0.63 11.23
N CYS A 469 0.63 0.84 11.20
CA CYS A 469 1.62 -0.24 11.16
C CYS A 469 1.91 -0.88 12.53
N GLY A 470 1.21 -0.46 13.60
CA GLY A 470 1.38 -1.02 14.94
C GLY A 470 2.76 -0.75 15.55
N GLN A 471 3.31 0.46 15.35
CA GLN A 471 4.63 0.88 15.85
C GLN A 471 4.49 1.85 17.06
N PRO A 472 4.11 1.36 18.26
CA PRO A 472 3.74 2.23 19.38
C PRO A 472 4.91 3.10 19.86
N GLN A 473 6.15 2.62 19.77
CA GLN A 473 7.33 3.38 20.20
C GLN A 473 7.63 4.56 19.26
N ILE A 474 7.42 4.37 17.96
CA ILE A 474 7.57 5.44 16.96
C ILE A 474 6.42 6.44 17.13
N ALA A 475 5.18 5.97 17.28
CA ALA A 475 4.02 6.83 17.51
C ALA A 475 4.20 7.71 18.75
N GLU A 476 4.70 7.15 19.84
CA GLU A 476 4.99 7.92 21.06
C GLU A 476 6.08 8.95 20.83
N LEU A 477 7.19 8.60 20.17
CA LEU A 477 8.25 9.54 19.83
C LEU A 477 7.74 10.69 18.95
N LEU A 478 6.90 10.38 17.94
CA LEU A 478 6.31 11.39 17.06
C LEU A 478 5.40 12.36 17.84
N ARG A 479 4.55 11.85 18.76
CA ARG A 479 3.70 12.69 19.63
C ARG A 479 4.53 13.62 20.53
N GLN A 480 5.62 13.12 21.12
CA GLN A 480 6.54 13.92 21.92
C GLN A 480 7.20 15.05 21.11
N ARG A 481 7.27 14.91 19.79
CA ARG A 481 7.83 15.90 18.86
C ARG A 481 6.75 16.74 18.17
N GLY A 482 5.50 16.72 18.65
CA GLY A 482 4.40 17.59 18.19
C GLY A 482 3.65 17.06 16.98
N ALA A 483 3.74 15.75 16.68
CA ALA A 483 2.92 15.15 15.66
C ALA A 483 1.43 15.17 16.04
N THR A 484 0.60 15.47 15.04
CA THR A 484 -0.87 15.39 15.11
C THR A 484 -1.38 14.36 14.11
N THR A 485 -2.48 13.71 14.41
CA THR A 485 -3.15 12.74 13.51
C THR A 485 -3.85 13.43 12.35
#